data_d26ed83aeed932f101222a24f1f78df7
#
_entry.id   d26ed83aeed932f101222a24f1f78df7
#
_cell.length_a   1.000
_cell.length_b   1.000
_cell.length_c   1.000
_cell.angle_alpha   90.00
_cell.angle_beta   90.00
_cell.angle_gamma   90.00
#
_symmetry.space_group_name_H-M   'P 1'
#
loop_
_entity.id
_entity.type
_entity.pdbx_description
1 polymer ?
#
loop_
_entity_poly.entity_id
_entity_poly.type
_entity_poly.pdbx_seq_one_letter_code
_entity_poly.pdbx_strand_id
1 'polypeptide(L)'
;MTHTLEQLRSGQLAGCTRLDLACGLTEFPAEIFTLADTLEVLNLSGNRLSWLPDDLPRLHKLRVLFCSDNLFSEVPAVLGRCPALQMIGFKANRIRQLPAAALPDGLRWLILTDNQLECLPDALGECRELQKLMLAGNRLRELPASLAQCHKLELLRIAANQLTDLPHWLLNLPRLAWLAFAGNPLCAQDEALGLAEHPLVGIDWSQLTGGQLLGEGASGVIRQALWQTADGNSRPVAVKLFKGAVTSDGLPGCEMNACIAAGRHPNLIGLLGQLEGHPQATPGLVLELIDAGFSTLANPPSLESCTRDLYPADCRFSLAQVLGIAGGIASACAHLHAQAINHGDLYGHNILHNSSGACLLGDFGAASLYGRQSAGAATALEQIEVRAFACLLEELLERCEGCPATLERLSALQKTCGQPEPGRRPLFATISATLEQFRPLTESA
;
A
#
# COMPACT_ATOMS: atom_id res chain seq x y z
N MET A 1 5.13 -12.11 19.06
CA MET A 1 5.09 -13.47 19.68
C MET A 1 3.61 -13.83 19.79
N THR A 2 3.21 -15.02 19.38
CA THR A 2 1.84 -15.54 19.58
C THR A 2 1.70 -16.03 21.02
N HIS A 3 0.62 -15.65 21.69
CA HIS A 3 0.28 -16.13 23.01
C HIS A 3 -0.52 -17.44 22.93
N THR A 4 -0.62 -18.17 24.03
CA THR A 4 -1.44 -19.39 24.10
C THR A 4 -2.66 -19.19 24.99
N LEU A 5 -3.71 -19.98 24.72
CA LEU A 5 -4.91 -19.97 25.56
C LEU A 5 -4.61 -20.43 27.00
N GLU A 6 -3.63 -21.31 27.17
CA GLU A 6 -3.18 -21.76 28.50
C GLU A 6 -2.54 -20.64 29.30
N GLN A 7 -1.67 -19.82 28.68
CA GLN A 7 -1.10 -18.62 29.29
C GLN A 7 -2.17 -17.62 29.72
N LEU A 8 -3.20 -17.44 28.90
CA LEU A 8 -4.33 -16.59 29.24
C LEU A 8 -5.09 -17.14 30.47
N ARG A 9 -5.42 -18.42 30.46
CA ARG A 9 -6.17 -19.11 31.53
C ARG A 9 -5.41 -19.18 32.85
N SER A 10 -4.09 -19.36 32.78
CA SER A 10 -3.25 -19.41 33.99
C SER A 10 -2.98 -18.03 34.61
N GLY A 11 -3.42 -16.93 33.97
CA GLY A 11 -3.17 -15.55 34.45
C GLY A 11 -1.76 -15.03 34.16
N GLN A 12 -0.93 -15.75 33.41
CA GLN A 12 0.43 -15.30 33.04
C GLN A 12 0.41 -14.04 32.18
N LEU A 13 -0.72 -13.72 31.55
CA LEU A 13 -0.88 -12.55 30.71
C LEU A 13 -1.55 -11.38 31.43
N ALA A 14 -1.68 -11.44 32.76
CA ALA A 14 -2.27 -10.33 33.53
C ALA A 14 -1.49 -9.03 33.29
N GLY A 15 -2.23 -7.95 32.97
CA GLY A 15 -1.65 -6.63 32.69
C GLY A 15 -1.08 -6.44 31.29
N CYS A 16 -1.13 -7.44 30.40
CA CYS A 16 -0.68 -7.23 29.02
C CYS A 16 -1.58 -6.24 28.29
N THR A 17 -0.97 -5.41 27.44
CA THR A 17 -1.65 -4.42 26.58
C THR A 17 -1.95 -4.97 25.18
N ARG A 18 -1.29 -6.07 24.80
CA ARG A 18 -1.46 -6.74 23.50
C ARG A 18 -1.63 -8.24 23.68
N LEU A 19 -2.65 -8.80 23.02
CA LEU A 19 -2.93 -10.22 23.01
C LEU A 19 -3.05 -10.71 21.56
N ASP A 20 -2.23 -11.69 21.17
CA ASP A 20 -2.26 -12.35 19.86
C ASP A 20 -2.57 -13.83 20.09
N LEU A 21 -3.75 -14.31 19.67
CA LEU A 21 -4.21 -15.70 19.79
C LEU A 21 -4.58 -16.27 18.41
N ALA A 22 -3.81 -17.23 17.92
CA ALA A 22 -4.06 -17.99 16.69
C ALA A 22 -3.93 -19.48 17.00
N CYS A 23 -5.00 -20.07 17.55
CA CYS A 23 -4.99 -21.46 18.04
C CYS A 23 -6.25 -22.25 17.67
N GLY A 24 -6.90 -21.88 16.53
CA GLY A 24 -8.07 -22.58 16.00
C GLY A 24 -9.36 -22.34 16.79
N LEU A 25 -9.48 -21.17 17.44
CA LEU A 25 -10.64 -20.80 18.24
C LEU A 25 -11.93 -20.83 17.41
N THR A 26 -12.95 -21.49 17.92
CA THR A 26 -14.33 -21.50 17.38
C THR A 26 -15.26 -20.56 18.14
N GLU A 27 -14.86 -20.18 19.36
CA GLU A 27 -15.60 -19.28 20.26
C GLU A 27 -14.65 -18.27 20.87
N PHE A 28 -15.17 -17.10 21.21
CA PHE A 28 -14.41 -16.06 21.89
C PHE A 28 -14.11 -16.49 23.34
N PRO A 29 -12.83 -16.55 23.76
CA PRO A 29 -12.48 -16.94 25.13
C PRO A 29 -12.90 -15.87 26.14
N ALA A 30 -13.82 -16.22 27.07
CA ALA A 30 -14.28 -15.28 28.10
C ALA A 30 -13.16 -14.78 29.03
N GLU A 31 -12.07 -15.52 29.14
CA GLU A 31 -10.89 -15.16 29.92
C GLU A 31 -10.21 -13.88 29.41
N ILE A 32 -10.44 -13.47 28.14
CA ILE A 32 -9.92 -12.20 27.60
C ILE A 32 -10.45 -11.00 28.43
N PHE A 33 -11.65 -11.11 28.99
CA PHE A 33 -12.20 -10.03 29.83
C PHE A 33 -11.45 -9.80 31.15
N THR A 34 -10.58 -10.73 31.56
CA THR A 34 -9.67 -10.48 32.71
C THR A 34 -8.63 -9.42 32.43
N LEU A 35 -8.43 -9.07 31.16
CA LEU A 35 -7.50 -8.05 30.68
C LEU A 35 -8.19 -6.70 30.41
N ALA A 36 -9.45 -6.51 30.79
CA ALA A 36 -10.24 -5.34 30.43
C ALA A 36 -9.59 -4.00 30.77
N ASP A 37 -8.86 -3.94 31.88
CA ASP A 37 -8.22 -2.72 32.38
C ASP A 37 -6.90 -2.37 31.67
N THR A 38 -6.37 -3.28 30.81
CA THR A 38 -5.03 -3.09 30.21
C THR A 38 -5.00 -3.31 28.73
N LEU A 39 -5.87 -4.16 28.15
CA LEU A 39 -5.80 -4.61 26.77
C LEU A 39 -6.15 -3.49 25.78
N GLU A 40 -5.18 -3.13 24.94
CA GLU A 40 -5.31 -2.13 23.88
C GLU A 40 -5.36 -2.75 22.48
N VAL A 41 -4.66 -3.87 22.26
CA VAL A 41 -4.57 -4.55 20.98
C VAL A 41 -4.97 -6.02 21.15
N LEU A 42 -6.02 -6.42 20.44
CA LEU A 42 -6.50 -7.81 20.38
C LEU A 42 -6.39 -8.34 18.95
N ASN A 43 -5.58 -9.36 18.74
CA ASN A 43 -5.46 -10.04 17.46
C ASN A 43 -5.93 -11.49 17.59
N LEU A 44 -7.05 -11.79 16.96
CA LEU A 44 -7.70 -13.10 16.85
C LEU A 44 -7.65 -13.63 15.42
N SER A 45 -6.73 -13.16 14.59
CA SER A 45 -6.58 -13.63 13.20
C SER A 45 -6.14 -15.10 13.14
N GLY A 46 -6.51 -15.79 12.05
CA GLY A 46 -6.13 -17.20 11.86
C GLY A 46 -6.92 -18.19 12.73
N ASN A 47 -8.18 -17.90 13.03
CA ASN A 47 -9.05 -18.75 13.82
C ASN A 47 -10.29 -19.22 13.03
N ARG A 48 -11.34 -19.66 13.73
CA ARG A 48 -12.62 -20.11 13.17
C ARG A 48 -13.80 -19.37 13.79
N LEU A 49 -13.59 -18.13 14.21
CA LEU A 49 -14.63 -17.31 14.83
C LEU A 49 -15.64 -16.85 13.77
N SER A 50 -16.91 -16.80 14.14
CA SER A 50 -18.00 -16.28 13.32
C SER A 50 -18.83 -15.19 14.00
N TRP A 51 -18.57 -14.91 15.27
CA TRP A 51 -19.25 -13.90 16.07
C TRP A 51 -18.34 -13.38 17.18
N LEU A 52 -18.70 -12.22 17.76
CA LEU A 52 -18.07 -11.63 18.95
C LEU A 52 -19.14 -11.41 20.04
N PRO A 53 -18.78 -11.51 21.32
CA PRO A 53 -19.74 -11.40 22.41
C PRO A 53 -20.29 -9.98 22.57
N ASP A 54 -21.55 -9.85 22.97
CA ASP A 54 -22.23 -8.57 23.16
C ASP A 54 -21.65 -7.69 24.26
N ASP A 55 -20.91 -8.29 25.18
CA ASP A 55 -20.19 -7.63 26.26
C ASP A 55 -18.75 -7.24 25.91
N LEU A 56 -18.35 -7.35 24.62
CA LEU A 56 -17.05 -6.88 24.12
C LEU A 56 -16.69 -5.44 24.57
N PRO A 57 -17.63 -4.47 24.71
CA PRO A 57 -17.33 -3.13 25.22
C PRO A 57 -16.78 -3.07 26.65
N ARG A 58 -16.80 -4.17 27.40
CA ARG A 58 -16.07 -4.29 28.69
C ARG A 58 -14.56 -4.12 28.50
N LEU A 59 -14.03 -4.42 27.32
CA LEU A 59 -12.64 -4.12 26.94
C LEU A 59 -12.52 -2.63 26.61
N HIS A 60 -12.72 -1.78 27.60
CA HIS A 60 -12.90 -0.32 27.43
C HIS A 60 -11.64 0.42 26.94
N LYS A 61 -10.45 -0.23 27.01
CA LYS A 61 -9.20 0.30 26.46
C LYS A 61 -8.84 -0.25 25.07
N LEU A 62 -9.67 -1.15 24.52
CA LEU A 62 -9.40 -1.80 23.23
C LEU A 62 -9.43 -0.78 22.10
N ARG A 63 -8.27 -0.52 21.49
CA ARG A 63 -8.07 0.42 20.38
C ARG A 63 -7.96 -0.30 19.04
N VAL A 64 -7.47 -1.53 19.02
CA VAL A 64 -7.19 -2.30 17.79
C VAL A 64 -7.75 -3.70 17.94
N LEU A 65 -8.57 -4.11 16.96
CA LEU A 65 -9.10 -5.47 16.85
C LEU A 65 -8.81 -6.04 15.46
N PHE A 66 -8.10 -7.17 15.40
CA PHE A 66 -7.91 -7.94 14.19
C PHE A 66 -8.55 -9.33 14.31
N CYS A 67 -9.40 -9.67 13.35
CA CYS A 67 -10.09 -10.95 13.18
C CYS A 67 -9.95 -11.46 11.73
N SER A 68 -8.80 -11.21 11.09
CA SER A 68 -8.52 -11.69 9.72
C SER A 68 -8.47 -13.21 9.67
N ASP A 69 -8.71 -13.80 8.49
CA ASP A 69 -8.68 -15.26 8.31
C ASP A 69 -9.56 -16.00 9.33
N ASN A 70 -10.87 -15.66 9.35
CA ASN A 70 -11.89 -16.24 10.19
C ASN A 70 -13.16 -16.58 9.37
N LEU A 71 -14.30 -16.79 10.01
CA LEU A 71 -15.55 -17.23 9.37
C LEU A 71 -16.70 -16.24 9.49
N PHE A 72 -16.41 -14.96 9.74
CA PHE A 72 -17.45 -13.93 9.86
C PHE A 72 -18.20 -13.72 8.54
N SER A 73 -19.53 -13.65 8.59
CA SER A 73 -20.42 -13.34 7.46
C SER A 73 -20.88 -11.88 7.45
N GLU A 74 -20.74 -11.19 8.57
CA GLU A 74 -21.00 -9.75 8.72
C GLU A 74 -20.00 -9.14 9.72
N VAL A 75 -19.80 -7.83 9.66
CA VAL A 75 -19.02 -7.12 10.67
C VAL A 75 -19.89 -7.00 11.93
N PRO A 76 -19.44 -7.50 13.11
CA PRO A 76 -20.27 -7.52 14.31
C PRO A 76 -20.69 -6.14 14.77
N ALA A 77 -22.01 -5.92 14.94
CA ALA A 77 -22.58 -4.64 15.36
C ALA A 77 -22.08 -4.15 16.74
N VAL A 78 -21.61 -5.08 17.60
CA VAL A 78 -21.06 -4.76 18.91
C VAL A 78 -19.85 -3.81 18.85
N LEU A 79 -19.12 -3.79 17.74
CA LEU A 79 -17.90 -2.97 17.56
C LEU A 79 -18.19 -1.47 17.69
N GLY A 80 -19.35 -1.00 17.19
CA GLY A 80 -19.74 0.41 17.32
C GLY A 80 -20.00 0.86 18.76
N ARG A 81 -20.15 -0.08 19.69
CA ARG A 81 -20.30 0.20 21.13
C ARG A 81 -18.96 0.22 21.89
N CYS A 82 -17.83 -0.11 21.22
CA CYS A 82 -16.50 -0.12 21.83
C CYS A 82 -15.89 1.29 21.80
N PRO A 83 -15.82 2.01 22.93
CA PRO A 83 -15.61 3.47 22.94
C PRO A 83 -14.21 3.91 22.51
N ALA A 84 -13.21 3.06 22.69
CA ALA A 84 -11.81 3.38 22.37
C ALA A 84 -11.36 2.81 21.01
N LEU A 85 -12.23 2.04 20.30
CA LEU A 85 -11.86 1.28 19.13
C LEU A 85 -11.60 2.21 17.93
N GLN A 86 -10.41 2.11 17.36
CA GLN A 86 -9.93 2.96 16.26
C GLN A 86 -9.53 2.17 15.02
N MET A 87 -9.16 0.90 15.17
CA MET A 87 -8.69 0.06 14.08
C MET A 87 -9.40 -1.28 14.11
N ILE A 88 -9.98 -1.66 12.96
CA ILE A 88 -10.78 -2.87 12.78
C ILE A 88 -10.27 -3.59 11.54
N GLY A 89 -9.91 -4.87 11.69
CA GLY A 89 -9.45 -5.70 10.58
C GLY A 89 -10.15 -7.06 10.52
N PHE A 90 -10.84 -7.32 9.39
CA PHE A 90 -11.50 -8.58 9.08
C PHE A 90 -11.13 -9.08 7.67
N LYS A 91 -9.86 -8.96 7.27
CA LYS A 91 -9.37 -9.47 5.99
C LYS A 91 -9.64 -10.97 5.88
N ALA A 92 -9.92 -11.47 4.65
CA ALA A 92 -10.09 -12.89 4.34
C ALA A 92 -11.15 -13.57 5.23
N ASN A 93 -12.37 -13.06 5.15
CA ASN A 93 -13.56 -13.61 5.78
C ASN A 93 -14.64 -13.88 4.70
N ARG A 94 -15.90 -13.97 5.12
CA ARG A 94 -17.05 -14.17 4.24
C ARG A 94 -18.06 -13.04 4.36
N ILE A 95 -17.60 -11.85 4.72
CA ILE A 95 -18.44 -10.71 5.08
C ILE A 95 -19.18 -10.19 3.85
N ARG A 96 -20.52 -10.15 3.98
CA ARG A 96 -21.44 -9.62 2.97
C ARG A 96 -22.08 -8.31 3.38
N GLN A 97 -22.05 -7.97 4.67
CA GLN A 97 -22.69 -6.79 5.22
C GLN A 97 -21.77 -6.07 6.22
N LEU A 98 -21.79 -4.75 6.15
CA LEU A 98 -21.21 -3.83 7.12
C LEU A 98 -22.35 -3.01 7.73
N PRO A 99 -22.92 -3.44 8.86
CA PRO A 99 -24.00 -2.68 9.52
C PRO A 99 -23.50 -1.30 9.98
N ALA A 100 -24.31 -0.25 9.85
CA ALA A 100 -24.00 1.07 10.38
C ALA A 100 -23.66 1.04 11.88
N ALA A 101 -24.35 0.20 12.64
CA ALA A 101 -24.12 0.01 14.08
C ALA A 101 -22.74 -0.62 14.41
N ALA A 102 -22.00 -1.13 13.44
CA ALA A 102 -20.66 -1.68 13.64
C ALA A 102 -19.54 -0.63 13.58
N LEU A 103 -19.85 0.62 13.24
CA LEU A 103 -18.89 1.69 13.05
C LEU A 103 -18.71 2.51 14.34
N PRO A 104 -17.55 2.43 15.03
CA PRO A 104 -17.27 3.30 16.18
C PRO A 104 -16.90 4.72 15.72
N ASP A 105 -17.28 5.72 16.54
CA ASP A 105 -17.05 7.15 16.24
C ASP A 105 -15.57 7.49 16.00
N GLY A 106 -14.67 6.80 16.72
CA GLY A 106 -13.22 7.00 16.63
C GLY A 106 -12.51 6.22 15.53
N LEU A 107 -13.23 5.61 14.57
CA LEU A 107 -12.66 4.73 13.56
C LEU A 107 -11.66 5.44 12.64
N ARG A 108 -10.40 5.00 12.67
CA ARG A 108 -9.30 5.52 11.84
C ARG A 108 -8.90 4.56 10.72
N TRP A 109 -9.03 3.27 10.95
CA TRP A 109 -8.56 2.26 10.00
C TRP A 109 -9.55 1.10 9.93
N LEU A 110 -10.09 0.84 8.73
CA LEU A 110 -11.00 -0.26 8.45
C LEU A 110 -10.43 -1.16 7.35
N ILE A 111 -10.20 -2.45 7.68
CA ILE A 111 -9.69 -3.46 6.74
C ILE A 111 -10.78 -4.53 6.53
N LEU A 112 -11.35 -4.56 5.34
CA LEU A 112 -12.31 -5.55 4.89
C LEU A 112 -11.88 -6.20 3.56
N THR A 113 -10.56 -6.22 3.29
CA THR A 113 -9.96 -6.85 2.11
C THR A 113 -10.34 -8.32 2.03
N ASP A 114 -10.56 -8.83 0.80
CA ASP A 114 -10.87 -10.24 0.53
C ASP A 114 -12.12 -10.71 1.29
N ASN A 115 -13.26 -10.12 0.92
CA ASN A 115 -14.58 -10.42 1.45
C ASN A 115 -15.63 -10.47 0.31
N GLN A 116 -16.91 -10.35 0.64
CA GLN A 116 -18.01 -10.48 -0.31
C GLN A 116 -18.98 -9.29 -0.24
N LEU A 117 -18.49 -8.10 0.15
CA LEU A 117 -19.29 -6.89 0.25
C LEU A 117 -19.77 -6.44 -1.13
N GLU A 118 -21.07 -6.21 -1.27
CA GLU A 118 -21.70 -5.66 -2.50
C GLU A 118 -21.99 -4.17 -2.39
N CYS A 119 -22.14 -3.67 -1.17
CA CYS A 119 -22.37 -2.25 -0.86
C CYS A 119 -21.77 -1.85 0.49
N LEU A 120 -21.65 -0.55 0.71
CA LEU A 120 -21.21 0.07 1.97
C LEU A 120 -22.35 0.95 2.52
N PRO A 121 -22.51 1.07 3.85
CA PRO A 121 -23.51 1.93 4.45
C PRO A 121 -23.12 3.41 4.31
N ASP A 122 -24.12 4.28 4.13
CA ASP A 122 -23.92 5.74 4.12
C ASP A 122 -23.33 6.27 5.43
N ALA A 123 -23.61 5.61 6.56
CA ALA A 123 -23.03 5.93 7.86
C ALA A 123 -21.49 5.90 7.88
N LEU A 124 -20.84 5.24 6.92
CA LEU A 124 -19.38 5.26 6.81
C LEU A 124 -18.83 6.68 6.58
N GLY A 125 -19.62 7.57 5.94
CA GLY A 125 -19.30 8.99 5.80
C GLY A 125 -19.30 9.77 7.11
N GLU A 126 -19.88 9.23 8.18
CA GLU A 126 -19.87 9.84 9.52
C GLU A 126 -18.56 9.58 10.28
N CYS A 127 -17.76 8.61 9.83
CA CYS A 127 -16.45 8.29 10.40
C CYS A 127 -15.41 9.38 10.06
N ARG A 128 -15.49 10.54 10.73
CA ARG A 128 -14.67 11.73 10.43
C ARG A 128 -13.18 11.55 10.69
N GLU A 129 -12.81 10.54 11.48
CA GLU A 129 -11.43 10.19 11.79
C GLU A 129 -10.83 9.17 10.82
N LEU A 130 -11.60 8.67 9.85
CA LEU A 130 -11.17 7.62 8.93
C LEU A 130 -9.97 8.07 8.07
N GLN A 131 -8.85 7.38 8.20
CA GLN A 131 -7.59 7.62 7.49
C GLN A 131 -7.27 6.52 6.47
N LYS A 132 -7.57 5.24 6.81
CA LYS A 132 -7.36 4.10 5.92
C LYS A 132 -8.64 3.30 5.73
N LEU A 133 -8.97 3.03 4.47
CA LEU A 133 -10.08 2.18 4.07
C LEU A 133 -9.60 1.14 3.04
N MET A 134 -9.58 -0.13 3.45
CA MET A 134 -9.04 -1.24 2.65
C MET A 134 -10.15 -2.23 2.31
N LEU A 135 -10.60 -2.20 1.06
CA LEU A 135 -11.76 -2.91 0.52
C LEU A 135 -11.41 -3.76 -0.72
N ALA A 136 -10.12 -3.94 -1.01
CA ALA A 136 -9.70 -4.73 -2.18
C ALA A 136 -10.26 -6.17 -2.13
N GLY A 137 -10.63 -6.73 -3.29
CA GLY A 137 -11.15 -8.10 -3.37
C GLY A 137 -12.55 -8.26 -2.78
N ASN A 138 -13.45 -7.33 -3.06
CA ASN A 138 -14.87 -7.42 -2.73
C ASN A 138 -15.73 -7.43 -4.01
N ARG A 139 -17.02 -7.11 -3.89
CA ARG A 139 -17.99 -7.10 -5.00
C ARG A 139 -18.68 -5.75 -5.14
N LEU A 140 -18.02 -4.68 -4.70
CA LEU A 140 -18.59 -3.33 -4.70
C LEU A 140 -18.79 -2.84 -6.14
N ARG A 141 -19.98 -2.33 -6.43
CA ARG A 141 -20.33 -1.75 -7.73
C ARG A 141 -20.24 -0.24 -7.72
N GLU A 142 -20.34 0.36 -6.55
CA GLU A 142 -20.26 1.80 -6.34
C GLU A 142 -19.71 2.10 -4.93
N LEU A 143 -19.32 3.34 -4.71
CA LEU A 143 -18.93 3.87 -3.41
C LEU A 143 -20.00 4.89 -2.96
N PRO A 144 -20.45 4.86 -1.68
CA PRO A 144 -21.46 5.78 -1.20
C PRO A 144 -20.95 7.22 -1.23
N ALA A 145 -21.79 8.15 -1.71
CA ALA A 145 -21.44 9.55 -1.84
C ALA A 145 -21.11 10.21 -0.48
N SER A 146 -21.58 9.65 0.61
CA SER A 146 -21.29 10.08 2.00
C SER A 146 -19.79 10.02 2.33
N LEU A 147 -19.00 9.14 1.70
CA LEU A 147 -17.55 9.08 1.87
C LEU A 147 -16.83 10.38 1.47
N ALA A 148 -17.47 11.25 0.68
CA ALA A 148 -16.98 12.61 0.41
C ALA A 148 -16.76 13.43 1.70
N GLN A 149 -17.37 13.04 2.80
CA GLN A 149 -17.23 13.69 4.10
C GLN A 149 -16.03 13.19 4.92
N CYS A 150 -15.38 12.11 4.50
CA CYS A 150 -14.19 11.55 5.17
C CYS A 150 -12.93 12.36 4.79
N HIS A 151 -12.85 13.61 5.22
CA HIS A 151 -11.80 14.55 4.82
C HIS A 151 -10.39 14.17 5.34
N LYS A 152 -10.30 13.21 6.27
CA LYS A 152 -9.03 12.67 6.77
C LYS A 152 -8.58 11.41 6.02
N LEU A 153 -9.36 10.92 5.03
CA LEU A 153 -9.02 9.73 4.28
C LEU A 153 -7.76 9.97 3.43
N GLU A 154 -6.72 9.19 3.69
CA GLU A 154 -5.40 9.28 3.07
C GLU A 154 -5.11 8.07 2.18
N LEU A 155 -5.55 6.87 2.58
CA LEU A 155 -5.35 5.64 1.84
C LEU A 155 -6.69 4.96 1.54
N LEU A 156 -6.92 4.64 0.26
CA LEU A 156 -8.09 3.91 -0.20
C LEU A 156 -7.68 2.75 -1.12
N ARG A 157 -8.02 1.52 -0.75
CA ARG A 157 -7.80 0.30 -1.53
C ARG A 157 -9.15 -0.27 -1.98
N ILE A 158 -9.49 -0.06 -3.23
CA ILE A 158 -10.74 -0.53 -3.87
C ILE A 158 -10.47 -1.40 -5.10
N ALA A 159 -9.24 -1.90 -5.24
CA ALA A 159 -8.85 -2.82 -6.31
C ALA A 159 -9.64 -4.14 -6.26
N ALA A 160 -9.74 -4.84 -7.39
CA ALA A 160 -10.44 -6.12 -7.50
C ALA A 160 -11.88 -6.10 -6.95
N ASN A 161 -12.66 -5.12 -7.39
CA ASN A 161 -14.09 -4.98 -7.14
C ASN A 161 -14.87 -5.00 -8.48
N GLN A 162 -16.07 -4.45 -8.52
CA GLN A 162 -16.95 -4.39 -9.71
C GLN A 162 -17.27 -2.94 -10.09
N LEU A 163 -16.39 -1.99 -9.77
CA LEU A 163 -16.59 -0.58 -10.06
C LEU A 163 -16.48 -0.32 -11.57
N THR A 164 -17.43 0.40 -12.11
CA THR A 164 -17.46 0.82 -13.51
C THR A 164 -16.99 2.25 -13.72
N ASP A 165 -16.87 3.02 -12.64
CA ASP A 165 -16.45 4.42 -12.64
C ASP A 165 -15.82 4.81 -11.30
N LEU A 166 -15.02 5.90 -11.30
CA LEU A 166 -14.54 6.57 -10.10
C LEU A 166 -15.39 7.82 -9.85
N PRO A 167 -16.09 7.92 -8.72
CA PRO A 167 -16.96 9.05 -8.45
C PRO A 167 -16.16 10.36 -8.33
N HIS A 168 -16.67 11.44 -8.91
CA HIS A 168 -15.99 12.74 -8.98
C HIS A 168 -15.58 13.28 -7.59
N TRP A 169 -16.38 13.03 -6.53
CA TRP A 169 -16.05 13.47 -5.18
C TRP A 169 -14.75 12.83 -4.65
N LEU A 170 -14.43 11.60 -5.08
CA LEU A 170 -13.21 10.88 -4.69
C LEU A 170 -11.96 11.64 -5.11
N LEU A 171 -11.98 12.18 -6.34
CA LEU A 171 -10.86 12.94 -6.92
C LEU A 171 -10.64 14.29 -6.22
N ASN A 172 -11.57 14.74 -5.39
CA ASN A 172 -11.52 16.00 -4.65
C ASN A 172 -11.23 15.83 -3.16
N LEU A 173 -10.99 14.60 -2.66
CA LEU A 173 -10.66 14.39 -1.26
C LEU A 173 -9.33 15.08 -0.89
N PRO A 174 -9.32 15.94 0.16
CA PRO A 174 -8.20 16.84 0.41
C PRO A 174 -6.92 16.14 0.87
N ARG A 175 -7.05 14.95 1.46
CA ARG A 175 -5.91 14.19 2.01
C ARG A 175 -5.61 12.90 1.29
N LEU A 176 -6.44 12.49 0.34
CA LEU A 176 -6.19 11.24 -0.41
C LEU A 176 -4.84 11.33 -1.13
N ALA A 177 -4.00 10.33 -0.90
CA ALA A 177 -2.63 10.24 -1.39
C ALA A 177 -2.34 8.87 -2.01
N TRP A 178 -2.88 7.79 -1.44
CA TRP A 178 -2.60 6.41 -1.82
C TRP A 178 -3.89 5.72 -2.26
N LEU A 179 -4.10 5.64 -3.57
CA LEU A 179 -5.32 5.10 -4.18
C LEU A 179 -4.99 3.91 -5.08
N ALA A 180 -5.56 2.73 -4.81
CA ALA A 180 -5.48 1.55 -5.66
C ALA A 180 -6.87 1.12 -6.12
N PHE A 181 -7.06 0.96 -7.44
CA PHE A 181 -8.35 0.63 -8.05
C PHE A 181 -8.23 -0.35 -9.24
N ALA A 182 -7.07 -0.96 -9.48
CA ALA A 182 -6.85 -1.96 -10.54
C ALA A 182 -7.78 -3.18 -10.41
N GLY A 183 -7.96 -3.93 -11.50
CA GLY A 183 -8.78 -5.14 -11.51
C GLY A 183 -10.28 -4.88 -11.36
N ASN A 184 -10.74 -3.67 -11.59
CA ASN A 184 -12.15 -3.31 -11.73
C ASN A 184 -12.56 -3.26 -13.20
N PRO A 185 -13.85 -3.41 -13.54
CA PRO A 185 -14.34 -3.23 -14.91
C PRO A 185 -13.91 -1.90 -15.56
N LEU A 186 -13.78 -0.84 -14.77
CA LEU A 186 -13.30 0.48 -15.25
C LEU A 186 -11.86 0.46 -15.79
N CYS A 187 -11.01 -0.49 -15.37
CA CYS A 187 -9.62 -0.63 -15.81
C CYS A 187 -9.41 -1.73 -16.85
N ALA A 188 -10.38 -2.63 -17.05
CA ALA A 188 -10.20 -3.88 -17.80
C ALA A 188 -9.65 -3.68 -19.21
N GLN A 189 -10.05 -2.61 -19.89
CA GLN A 189 -9.62 -2.32 -21.26
C GLN A 189 -8.20 -1.75 -21.29
N ASP A 190 -7.84 -0.89 -20.35
CA ASP A 190 -6.48 -0.32 -20.23
C ASP A 190 -5.47 -1.40 -19.86
N GLU A 191 -5.84 -2.30 -18.94
CA GLU A 191 -5.03 -3.47 -18.57
C GLU A 191 -4.78 -4.41 -19.75
N ALA A 192 -5.80 -4.66 -20.59
CA ALA A 192 -5.65 -5.49 -21.79
C ALA A 192 -4.76 -4.83 -22.86
N LEU A 193 -4.87 -3.52 -23.06
CA LEU A 193 -4.05 -2.76 -24.01
C LEU A 193 -2.60 -2.65 -23.57
N GLY A 194 -2.34 -2.38 -22.29
CA GLY A 194 -0.99 -2.26 -21.75
C GLY A 194 -0.15 -3.52 -21.98
N LEU A 195 -0.76 -4.71 -21.91
CA LEU A 195 -0.10 -5.97 -22.25
C LEU A 195 0.20 -6.11 -23.75
N ALA A 196 -0.73 -5.65 -24.62
CA ALA A 196 -0.58 -5.78 -26.06
C ALA A 196 0.48 -4.83 -26.64
N GLU A 197 0.61 -3.66 -26.08
CA GLU A 197 1.55 -2.62 -26.54
C GLU A 197 3.00 -2.85 -26.09
N HIS A 198 3.21 -3.65 -25.04
CA HIS A 198 4.53 -3.94 -24.48
C HIS A 198 4.81 -5.46 -24.48
N PRO A 199 5.06 -6.09 -25.65
CA PRO A 199 5.36 -7.51 -25.70
C PRO A 199 6.64 -7.80 -24.94
N LEU A 200 6.53 -8.66 -23.92
CA LEU A 200 7.67 -9.10 -23.13
C LEU A 200 8.38 -10.28 -23.76
N VAL A 201 9.68 -10.35 -23.51
CA VAL A 201 10.46 -11.55 -23.76
C VAL A 201 10.03 -12.62 -22.76
N GLY A 202 9.61 -13.79 -23.24
CA GLY A 202 9.42 -14.98 -22.42
C GLY A 202 10.78 -15.52 -21.98
N ILE A 203 10.96 -15.73 -20.69
CA ILE A 203 12.16 -16.34 -20.10
C ILE A 203 11.75 -17.67 -19.49
N ASP A 204 12.23 -18.76 -20.11
CA ASP A 204 11.89 -20.11 -19.67
C ASP A 204 12.53 -20.42 -18.31
N TRP A 205 11.77 -21.04 -17.42
CA TRP A 205 12.23 -21.45 -16.08
C TRP A 205 13.49 -22.30 -16.12
N SER A 206 13.67 -23.14 -17.16
CA SER A 206 14.85 -23.98 -17.33
C SER A 206 16.15 -23.19 -17.59
N GLN A 207 16.03 -21.93 -18.02
CA GLN A 207 17.16 -21.02 -18.21
C GLN A 207 17.61 -20.35 -16.90
N LEU A 208 16.86 -20.53 -15.82
CA LEU A 208 17.10 -19.89 -14.51
C LEU A 208 17.67 -20.93 -13.54
N THR A 209 18.83 -20.63 -12.97
CA THR A 209 19.49 -21.48 -11.98
C THR A 209 19.80 -20.70 -10.71
N GLY A 210 19.67 -21.35 -9.55
CA GLY A 210 19.87 -20.74 -8.24
C GLY A 210 18.57 -20.55 -7.49
N GLY A 211 18.52 -19.69 -6.48
CA GLY A 211 17.29 -19.51 -5.73
C GLY A 211 17.45 -18.95 -4.31
N GLN A 212 18.54 -18.21 -4.04
CA GLN A 212 18.66 -17.51 -2.76
C GLN A 212 17.47 -16.56 -2.56
N LEU A 213 16.80 -16.63 -1.42
CA LEU A 213 15.73 -15.73 -1.05
C LEU A 213 16.29 -14.32 -0.87
N LEU A 214 15.74 -13.35 -1.61
CA LEU A 214 16.04 -11.93 -1.47
C LEU A 214 14.98 -11.22 -0.62
N GLY A 215 13.71 -11.63 -0.74
CA GLY A 215 12.62 -11.05 0.02
C GLY A 215 11.32 -11.83 -0.18
N GLU A 216 10.40 -11.63 0.77
CA GLU A 216 9.07 -12.22 0.74
C GLU A 216 8.06 -11.21 1.25
N GLY A 217 7.03 -10.93 0.45
CA GLY A 217 5.96 -10.00 0.76
C GLY A 217 4.57 -10.63 0.55
N ALA A 218 3.54 -9.80 0.68
CA ALA A 218 2.15 -10.22 0.51
C ALA A 218 1.88 -10.70 -0.92
N SER A 219 2.42 -10.02 -1.93
CA SER A 219 2.19 -10.32 -3.35
C SER A 219 3.09 -11.41 -3.93
N GLY A 220 4.22 -11.74 -3.29
CA GLY A 220 5.14 -12.71 -3.87
C GLY A 220 6.40 -13.00 -3.08
N VAL A 221 7.21 -13.87 -3.68
CA VAL A 221 8.56 -14.24 -3.21
C VAL A 221 9.56 -13.80 -4.26
N ILE A 222 10.62 -13.11 -3.85
CA ILE A 222 11.70 -12.67 -4.72
C ILE A 222 12.94 -13.51 -4.43
N ARG A 223 13.49 -14.11 -5.47
CA ARG A 223 14.70 -14.96 -5.39
C ARG A 223 15.75 -14.46 -6.36
N GLN A 224 17.01 -14.54 -5.97
CA GLN A 224 18.13 -14.36 -6.88
C GLN A 224 18.28 -15.61 -7.74
N ALA A 225 18.57 -15.44 -9.04
CA ALA A 225 18.88 -16.51 -9.96
C ALA A 225 20.00 -16.08 -10.92
N LEU A 226 20.60 -17.06 -11.59
CA LEU A 226 21.46 -16.84 -12.75
C LEU A 226 20.65 -17.20 -14.01
N TRP A 227 20.47 -16.23 -14.88
CA TRP A 227 19.81 -16.42 -16.17
C TRP A 227 20.85 -16.77 -17.23
N GLN A 228 20.69 -17.95 -17.84
CA GLN A 228 21.45 -18.38 -19.00
C GLN A 228 20.83 -17.77 -20.26
N THR A 229 21.48 -16.76 -20.81
CA THR A 229 21.01 -16.06 -22.00
C THR A 229 21.33 -16.85 -23.29
N ALA A 230 20.61 -16.60 -24.38
CA ALA A 230 20.76 -17.36 -25.64
C ALA A 230 22.16 -17.23 -26.28
N ASP A 231 22.92 -16.21 -25.95
CA ASP A 231 24.31 -15.99 -26.37
C ASP A 231 25.35 -16.76 -25.53
N GLY A 232 24.89 -17.59 -24.58
CA GLY A 232 25.74 -18.41 -23.72
C GLY A 232 26.30 -17.68 -22.49
N ASN A 233 25.91 -16.41 -22.25
CA ASN A 233 26.32 -15.67 -21.08
C ASN A 233 25.41 -15.99 -19.87
N SER A 234 25.95 -15.83 -18.66
CA SER A 234 25.18 -15.92 -17.41
C SER A 234 25.02 -14.53 -16.81
N ARG A 235 23.78 -14.12 -16.52
CA ARG A 235 23.46 -12.84 -15.91
C ARG A 235 22.75 -13.05 -14.57
N PRO A 236 23.18 -12.40 -13.47
CA PRO A 236 22.44 -12.41 -12.23
C PRO A 236 21.15 -11.59 -12.38
N VAL A 237 20.02 -12.16 -11.90
CA VAL A 237 18.68 -11.58 -12.00
C VAL A 237 17.92 -11.79 -10.69
N ALA A 238 16.85 -11.03 -10.49
CA ALA A 238 15.84 -11.28 -9.46
C ALA A 238 14.59 -11.88 -10.12
N VAL A 239 14.05 -12.95 -9.54
CA VAL A 239 12.83 -13.60 -10.01
C VAL A 239 11.75 -13.39 -8.96
N LYS A 240 10.70 -12.64 -9.32
CA LYS A 240 9.50 -12.47 -8.48
C LYS A 240 8.45 -13.50 -8.89
N LEU A 241 8.12 -14.39 -7.97
CA LEU A 241 7.03 -15.37 -8.10
C LEU A 241 5.81 -14.85 -7.33
N PHE A 242 4.69 -14.70 -8.01
CA PHE A 242 3.47 -14.17 -7.41
C PHE A 242 2.73 -15.20 -6.54
N LYS A 243 2.17 -14.75 -5.42
CA LYS A 243 1.41 -15.56 -4.47
C LYS A 243 -0.06 -15.20 -4.48
N GLY A 244 -0.91 -16.22 -4.27
CA GLY A 244 -2.33 -16.05 -3.96
C GLY A 244 -3.16 -15.42 -5.07
N ALA A 245 -4.45 -15.18 -4.74
CA ALA A 245 -5.41 -14.58 -5.65
C ALA A 245 -5.62 -13.09 -5.38
N VAL A 246 -5.66 -12.67 -4.11
CA VAL A 246 -5.89 -11.27 -3.71
C VAL A 246 -4.88 -10.86 -2.64
N THR A 247 -4.28 -9.68 -2.79
CA THR A 247 -3.41 -9.05 -1.79
C THR A 247 -4.17 -7.91 -1.09
N SER A 248 -3.50 -7.23 -0.14
CA SER A 248 -4.06 -6.01 0.47
C SER A 248 -4.30 -4.89 -0.54
N ASP A 249 -3.59 -4.87 -1.65
CA ASP A 249 -3.55 -3.78 -2.62
C ASP A 249 -4.26 -4.12 -3.94
N GLY A 250 -4.43 -5.42 -4.24
CA GLY A 250 -5.12 -5.86 -5.45
C GLY A 250 -4.76 -7.27 -5.91
N LEU A 251 -4.83 -7.49 -7.22
CA LEU A 251 -4.54 -8.77 -7.86
C LEU A 251 -3.08 -8.82 -8.34
N PRO A 252 -2.36 -9.94 -8.13
CA PRO A 252 -1.01 -10.11 -8.65
C PRO A 252 -0.90 -9.94 -10.17
N GLY A 253 -1.95 -10.30 -10.92
CA GLY A 253 -2.01 -10.10 -12.37
C GLY A 253 -2.01 -8.62 -12.75
N CYS A 254 -2.70 -7.75 -11.99
CA CYS A 254 -2.71 -6.31 -12.23
C CYS A 254 -1.33 -5.69 -11.91
N GLU A 255 -0.66 -6.13 -10.85
CA GLU A 255 0.72 -5.74 -10.56
C GLU A 255 1.65 -6.07 -11.72
N MET A 256 1.56 -7.30 -12.22
CA MET A 256 2.35 -7.73 -13.37
C MET A 256 2.11 -6.86 -14.60
N ASN A 257 0.83 -6.58 -14.92
CA ASN A 257 0.44 -5.73 -16.04
C ASN A 257 0.99 -4.30 -15.90
N ALA A 258 0.91 -3.73 -14.71
CA ALA A 258 1.43 -2.39 -14.43
C ALA A 258 2.97 -2.34 -14.57
N CYS A 259 3.69 -3.35 -14.08
CA CYS A 259 5.15 -3.47 -14.29
C CYS A 259 5.51 -3.52 -15.77
N ILE A 260 4.73 -4.26 -16.58
CA ILE A 260 4.94 -4.37 -18.02
C ILE A 260 4.68 -3.03 -18.71
N ALA A 261 3.54 -2.42 -18.44
CA ALA A 261 3.13 -1.15 -19.05
C ALA A 261 4.03 0.02 -18.64
N ALA A 262 4.64 -0.01 -17.45
CA ALA A 262 5.57 1.02 -16.98
C ALA A 262 6.84 1.12 -17.86
N GLY A 263 7.23 0.04 -18.53
CA GLY A 263 8.42 0.04 -19.38
C GLY A 263 9.72 0.30 -18.60
N ARG A 264 10.69 0.98 -19.25
CA ARG A 264 12.01 1.25 -18.66
C ARG A 264 12.16 2.70 -18.24
N HIS A 265 12.66 2.91 -17.04
CA HIS A 265 13.06 4.23 -16.54
C HIS A 265 14.24 4.08 -15.57
N PRO A 266 15.21 5.02 -15.53
CA PRO A 266 16.39 4.92 -14.67
C PRO A 266 16.07 4.79 -13.16
N ASN A 267 14.92 5.27 -12.73
CA ASN A 267 14.49 5.24 -11.33
C ASN A 267 13.36 4.21 -11.08
N LEU A 268 13.15 3.25 -11.98
CA LEU A 268 12.31 2.07 -11.79
C LEU A 268 13.16 0.80 -11.78
N ILE A 269 12.71 -0.23 -11.04
CA ILE A 269 13.34 -1.54 -11.09
C ILE A 269 13.14 -2.13 -12.48
N GLY A 270 14.24 -2.44 -13.18
CA GLY A 270 14.21 -2.88 -14.57
C GLY A 270 13.54 -4.23 -14.75
N LEU A 271 12.54 -4.31 -15.62
CA LEU A 271 11.90 -5.54 -16.05
C LEU A 271 12.69 -6.14 -17.24
N LEU A 272 13.05 -7.43 -17.13
CA LEU A 272 13.80 -8.17 -18.17
C LEU A 272 12.89 -9.05 -19.01
N GLY A 273 11.85 -9.64 -18.39
CA GLY A 273 10.91 -10.50 -19.08
C GLY A 273 9.88 -11.14 -18.16
N GLN A 274 8.97 -11.88 -18.78
CA GLN A 274 7.96 -12.68 -18.08
C GLN A 274 8.47 -14.12 -17.93
N LEU A 275 8.25 -14.71 -16.76
CA LEU A 275 8.59 -16.10 -16.49
C LEU A 275 7.64 -17.06 -17.21
N GLU A 276 8.20 -18.04 -17.92
CA GLU A 276 7.47 -19.11 -18.60
C GLU A 276 7.91 -20.48 -18.08
N GLY A 277 7.06 -21.49 -18.23
CA GLY A 277 7.39 -22.89 -17.93
C GLY A 277 7.66 -23.22 -16.47
N HIS A 278 7.20 -22.40 -15.50
CA HIS A 278 7.38 -22.71 -14.08
C HIS A 278 6.64 -24.01 -13.71
N PRO A 279 7.29 -24.99 -12.99
CA PRO A 279 6.73 -26.32 -12.73
C PRO A 279 5.37 -26.34 -12.06
N GLN A 280 5.04 -25.32 -11.27
CA GLN A 280 3.76 -25.16 -10.58
C GLN A 280 2.81 -24.18 -11.30
N ALA A 281 3.13 -23.80 -12.55
CA ALA A 281 2.42 -22.79 -13.31
C ALA A 281 2.27 -21.44 -12.55
N THR A 282 3.21 -21.13 -11.65
CA THR A 282 3.20 -19.89 -10.88
C THR A 282 3.61 -18.74 -11.79
N PRO A 283 2.80 -17.68 -11.94
CA PRO A 283 3.19 -16.50 -12.71
C PRO A 283 4.35 -15.77 -12.05
N GLY A 284 5.22 -15.17 -12.87
CA GLY A 284 6.38 -14.46 -12.36
C GLY A 284 6.98 -13.49 -13.36
N LEU A 285 7.83 -12.61 -12.82
CA LEU A 285 8.63 -11.64 -13.57
C LEU A 285 10.11 -11.88 -13.31
N VAL A 286 10.91 -11.66 -14.33
CA VAL A 286 12.37 -11.61 -14.21
C VAL A 286 12.81 -10.16 -14.27
N LEU A 287 13.47 -9.71 -13.20
CA LEU A 287 13.83 -8.32 -12.93
C LEU A 287 15.37 -8.19 -12.92
N GLU A 288 15.86 -7.00 -13.10
CA GLU A 288 17.27 -6.69 -12.84
C GLU A 288 17.59 -6.93 -11.36
N LEU A 289 18.72 -7.58 -11.12
CA LEU A 289 19.22 -7.71 -9.75
C LEU A 289 19.79 -6.36 -9.31
N ILE A 290 19.25 -5.85 -8.23
CA ILE A 290 19.65 -4.57 -7.65
C ILE A 290 20.99 -4.74 -6.93
N ASP A 291 21.86 -3.77 -7.08
CA ASP A 291 23.17 -3.73 -6.42
C ASP A 291 23.01 -3.75 -4.89
N ALA A 292 23.92 -4.48 -4.21
CA ALA A 292 23.92 -4.64 -2.76
C ALA A 292 24.15 -3.31 -1.99
N GLY A 293 24.59 -2.26 -2.67
CA GLY A 293 24.71 -0.92 -2.10
C GLY A 293 23.38 -0.17 -1.92
N PHE A 294 22.28 -0.71 -2.45
CA PHE A 294 20.93 -0.17 -2.22
C PHE A 294 20.30 -0.76 -0.98
N SER A 295 19.58 0.07 -0.23
CA SER A 295 18.77 -0.31 0.92
C SER A 295 17.41 0.37 0.88
N THR A 296 16.43 -0.16 1.60
CA THR A 296 15.10 0.44 1.72
C THR A 296 15.21 1.78 2.43
N LEU A 297 14.52 2.80 1.89
CA LEU A 297 14.58 4.18 2.40
C LEU A 297 13.92 4.32 3.78
N ALA A 298 12.84 3.59 4.04
CA ALA A 298 12.07 3.63 5.27
C ALA A 298 11.52 2.26 5.66
N ASN A 299 10.98 2.14 6.87
CA ASN A 299 10.15 1.02 7.28
C ASN A 299 8.66 1.36 7.08
N PRO A 300 7.79 0.35 6.86
CA PRO A 300 6.36 0.57 6.67
C PRO A 300 5.70 1.21 7.88
N PRO A 301 4.50 1.83 7.70
CA PRO A 301 3.75 2.45 8.79
C PRO A 301 3.43 1.48 9.93
N SER A 302 3.42 2.00 11.15
CA SER A 302 2.98 1.29 12.36
C SER A 302 1.47 1.48 12.62
N LEU A 303 0.96 0.81 13.66
CA LEU A 303 -0.40 1.05 14.15
C LEU A 303 -0.59 2.51 14.64
N GLU A 304 0.47 3.15 15.12
CA GLU A 304 0.42 4.53 15.63
C GLU A 304 0.51 5.55 14.49
N SER A 305 1.50 5.40 13.60
CA SER A 305 1.68 6.32 12.47
C SER A 305 0.57 6.21 11.42
N CYS A 306 -0.13 5.06 11.38
CA CYS A 306 -1.24 4.73 10.48
C CYS A 306 -0.87 4.79 8.99
N THR A 307 -0.55 5.97 8.46
CA THR A 307 -0.26 6.22 7.04
C THR A 307 1.14 6.77 6.79
N ARG A 308 1.97 6.95 7.82
CA ARG A 308 3.31 7.55 7.66
C ARG A 308 4.39 6.51 7.94
N ASP A 309 5.41 6.51 7.09
CA ASP A 309 6.56 5.63 7.21
C ASP A 309 7.40 5.89 8.46
N LEU A 310 8.13 4.87 8.87
CA LEU A 310 9.00 4.92 10.04
C LEU A 310 10.47 4.95 9.59
N TYR A 311 11.20 5.91 10.12
CA TYR A 311 12.64 6.03 9.92
C TYR A 311 13.39 5.78 11.25
N PRO A 312 14.60 5.21 11.21
CA PRO A 312 15.46 5.16 12.40
C PRO A 312 15.69 6.56 12.98
N ALA A 313 15.77 6.67 14.30
CA ALA A 313 15.90 7.96 14.98
C ALA A 313 17.17 8.73 14.60
N ASP A 314 18.22 8.01 14.22
CA ASP A 314 19.53 8.51 13.78
C ASP A 314 19.64 8.68 12.26
N CYS A 315 18.58 8.37 11.51
CA CYS A 315 18.56 8.54 10.06
C CYS A 315 18.72 10.01 9.66
N ARG A 316 19.74 10.31 8.86
CA ARG A 316 20.02 11.65 8.31
C ARG A 316 20.38 11.55 6.84
N PHE A 317 19.97 12.54 6.09
CA PHE A 317 20.28 12.67 4.67
C PHE A 317 21.03 13.96 4.39
N SER A 318 22.06 13.89 3.56
CA SER A 318 22.63 15.09 2.98
C SER A 318 21.66 15.74 1.99
N LEU A 319 21.81 17.02 1.74
CA LEU A 319 21.00 17.72 0.74
C LEU A 319 21.12 17.07 -0.66
N ALA A 320 22.30 16.58 -1.03
CA ALA A 320 22.53 15.89 -2.30
C ALA A 320 21.70 14.59 -2.40
N GLN A 321 21.63 13.80 -1.32
CA GLN A 321 20.80 12.61 -1.26
C GLN A 321 19.30 12.96 -1.37
N VAL A 322 18.82 13.98 -0.64
CA VAL A 322 17.42 14.42 -0.73
C VAL A 322 17.07 14.84 -2.16
N LEU A 323 17.92 15.65 -2.80
CA LEU A 323 17.71 16.08 -4.18
C LEU A 323 17.77 14.92 -5.17
N GLY A 324 18.68 13.97 -4.96
CA GLY A 324 18.78 12.75 -5.77
C GLY A 324 17.52 11.90 -5.69
N ILE A 325 17.07 11.58 -4.47
CA ILE A 325 15.88 10.78 -4.21
C ILE A 325 14.62 11.50 -4.70
N ALA A 326 14.38 12.74 -4.26
CA ALA A 326 13.19 13.49 -4.66
C ALA A 326 13.11 13.69 -6.18
N GLY A 327 14.24 14.05 -6.83
CA GLY A 327 14.30 14.22 -8.28
C GLY A 327 14.09 12.92 -9.05
N GLY A 328 14.70 11.82 -8.61
CA GLY A 328 14.52 10.49 -9.23
C GLY A 328 13.09 9.99 -9.12
N ILE A 329 12.47 10.12 -7.95
CA ILE A 329 11.07 9.70 -7.72
C ILE A 329 10.10 10.60 -8.51
N ALA A 330 10.29 11.92 -8.51
CA ALA A 330 9.45 12.80 -9.33
C ALA A 330 9.54 12.47 -10.82
N SER A 331 10.74 12.14 -11.32
CA SER A 331 10.96 11.71 -12.71
C SER A 331 10.29 10.36 -13.01
N ALA A 332 10.39 9.37 -12.10
CA ALA A 332 9.72 8.08 -12.22
C ALA A 332 8.19 8.26 -12.26
N CYS A 333 7.61 9.04 -11.34
CA CYS A 333 6.18 9.29 -11.31
C CYS A 333 5.71 10.07 -12.56
N ALA A 334 6.46 11.07 -13.04
CA ALA A 334 6.16 11.74 -14.30
C ALA A 334 6.11 10.77 -15.48
N HIS A 335 7.06 9.82 -15.54
CA HIS A 335 7.08 8.77 -16.54
C HIS A 335 5.86 7.84 -16.43
N LEU A 336 5.51 7.38 -15.23
CA LEU A 336 4.36 6.52 -14.99
C LEU A 336 3.05 7.20 -15.41
N HIS A 337 2.82 8.44 -15.00
CA HIS A 337 1.63 9.20 -15.39
C HIS A 337 1.55 9.50 -16.89
N ALA A 338 2.70 9.66 -17.57
CA ALA A 338 2.74 9.75 -19.03
C ALA A 338 2.31 8.44 -19.73
N GLN A 339 2.44 7.29 -19.05
CA GLN A 339 1.92 5.98 -19.47
C GLN A 339 0.52 5.69 -18.88
N ALA A 340 -0.15 6.71 -18.31
CA ALA A 340 -1.43 6.58 -17.63
C ALA A 340 -1.43 5.52 -16.51
N ILE A 341 -0.37 5.46 -15.74
CA ILE A 341 -0.20 4.57 -14.58
C ILE A 341 -0.15 5.40 -13.32
N ASN A 342 -1.04 5.14 -12.36
CA ASN A 342 -0.95 5.58 -10.99
C ASN A 342 -0.21 4.51 -10.19
N HIS A 343 0.87 4.84 -9.49
CA HIS A 343 1.58 3.86 -8.66
C HIS A 343 0.76 3.43 -7.45
N GLY A 344 0.06 4.37 -6.84
CA GLY A 344 -0.91 4.15 -5.77
C GLY A 344 -0.33 3.78 -4.41
N ASP A 345 0.99 3.54 -4.31
CA ASP A 345 1.69 3.17 -3.07
C ASP A 345 3.06 3.84 -2.96
N LEU A 346 3.10 5.13 -3.29
CA LEU A 346 4.33 5.94 -3.22
C LEU A 346 4.69 6.21 -1.75
N TYR A 347 5.48 5.31 -1.18
CA TYR A 347 6.01 5.33 0.17
C TYR A 347 7.53 5.17 0.17
N GLY A 348 8.20 5.66 1.20
CA GLY A 348 9.65 5.46 1.38
C GLY A 348 10.03 3.98 1.51
N HIS A 349 9.17 3.14 2.11
CA HIS A 349 9.45 1.71 2.22
C HIS A 349 9.37 0.95 0.88
N ASN A 350 8.82 1.56 -0.17
CA ASN A 350 8.82 1.04 -1.55
C ASN A 350 9.93 1.64 -2.41
N ILE A 351 10.81 2.45 -1.81
CA ILE A 351 11.94 3.09 -2.47
C ILE A 351 13.23 2.47 -1.97
N LEU A 352 14.08 2.06 -2.90
CA LEU A 352 15.45 1.69 -2.63
C LEU A 352 16.38 2.86 -2.95
N HIS A 353 17.37 3.11 -2.10
CA HIS A 353 18.35 4.16 -2.30
C HIS A 353 19.75 3.71 -1.91
N ASN A 354 20.76 4.44 -2.40
CA ASN A 354 22.15 4.25 -2.01
C ASN A 354 22.77 5.53 -1.43
N SER A 355 24.02 5.45 -1.00
CA SER A 355 24.76 6.57 -0.39
C SER A 355 24.97 7.76 -1.31
N SER A 356 24.90 7.60 -2.63
CA SER A 356 24.99 8.72 -3.60
C SER A 356 23.67 9.45 -3.82
N GLY A 357 22.55 8.93 -3.28
CA GLY A 357 21.19 9.46 -3.52
C GLY A 357 20.54 8.93 -4.80
N ALA A 358 21.15 7.94 -5.49
CA ALA A 358 20.44 7.21 -6.54
C ALA A 358 19.31 6.40 -5.92
N CYS A 359 18.16 6.36 -6.59
CA CYS A 359 16.97 5.68 -6.06
C CYS A 359 16.22 4.90 -7.13
N LEU A 360 15.48 3.88 -6.67
CA LEU A 360 14.62 3.03 -7.49
C LEU A 360 13.26 2.91 -6.80
N LEU A 361 12.18 3.21 -7.52
CA LEU A 361 10.82 2.95 -7.10
C LEU A 361 10.44 1.51 -7.46
N GLY A 362 9.89 0.76 -6.52
CA GLY A 362 9.45 -0.62 -6.69
C GLY A 362 8.03 -0.81 -6.19
N ASP A 363 7.61 -2.07 -6.10
CA ASP A 363 6.31 -2.54 -5.61
C ASP A 363 5.09 -1.91 -6.31
N PHE A 364 4.72 -2.49 -7.45
CA PHE A 364 3.56 -2.10 -8.24
C PHE A 364 2.24 -2.77 -7.77
N GLY A 365 2.21 -3.32 -6.55
CA GLY A 365 1.03 -4.04 -6.03
C GLY A 365 -0.25 -3.23 -6.00
N ALA A 366 -0.16 -1.92 -5.81
CA ALA A 366 -1.27 -0.98 -5.79
C ALA A 366 -1.46 -0.20 -7.11
N ALA A 367 -0.60 -0.44 -8.10
CA ALA A 367 -0.64 0.33 -9.34
C ALA A 367 -1.92 0.08 -10.13
N SER A 368 -2.41 1.12 -10.80
CA SER A 368 -3.65 1.09 -11.54
C SER A 368 -3.50 1.82 -12.88
N LEU A 369 -3.93 1.19 -13.98
CA LEU A 369 -3.97 1.80 -15.31
C LEU A 369 -5.27 2.61 -15.49
N TYR A 370 -5.18 3.80 -16.10
CA TYR A 370 -6.31 4.73 -16.24
C TYR A 370 -6.35 5.45 -17.59
N GLY A 371 -5.79 4.87 -18.65
CA GLY A 371 -5.63 5.50 -19.97
C GLY A 371 -6.91 6.02 -20.62
N ARG A 372 -8.06 5.44 -20.26
CA ARG A 372 -9.37 5.83 -20.80
C ARG A 372 -10.14 6.85 -19.99
N GLN A 373 -9.59 7.27 -18.87
CA GLN A 373 -10.19 8.32 -18.07
C GLN A 373 -10.17 9.65 -18.85
N SER A 374 -11.14 10.53 -18.58
CA SER A 374 -11.11 11.88 -19.15
C SER A 374 -9.83 12.61 -18.73
N ALA A 375 -9.36 13.56 -19.58
CA ALA A 375 -8.17 14.33 -19.26
C ALA A 375 -8.22 15.00 -17.88
N GLY A 376 -9.41 15.45 -17.45
CA GLY A 376 -9.62 16.03 -16.11
C GLY A 376 -9.46 15.01 -14.99
N ALA A 377 -9.97 13.78 -15.17
CA ALA A 377 -9.82 12.71 -14.19
C ALA A 377 -8.37 12.21 -14.13
N ALA A 378 -7.70 12.08 -15.28
CA ALA A 378 -6.28 11.72 -15.36
C ALA A 378 -5.40 12.73 -14.59
N THR A 379 -5.62 14.03 -14.81
CA THR A 379 -4.94 15.11 -14.07
C THR A 379 -5.20 15.01 -12.56
N ALA A 380 -6.43 14.74 -12.15
CA ALA A 380 -6.77 14.64 -10.73
C ALA A 380 -6.15 13.41 -10.07
N LEU A 381 -6.04 12.27 -10.78
CA LEU A 381 -5.34 11.07 -10.29
C LEU A 381 -3.86 11.36 -10.06
N GLU A 382 -3.18 12.02 -10.99
CA GLU A 382 -1.80 12.47 -10.80
C GLU A 382 -1.68 13.40 -9.59
N GLN A 383 -2.60 14.35 -9.43
CA GLN A 383 -2.60 15.29 -8.29
C GLN A 383 -2.87 14.60 -6.94
N ILE A 384 -3.58 13.47 -6.91
CA ILE A 384 -3.69 12.62 -5.72
C ILE A 384 -2.30 12.05 -5.37
N GLU A 385 -1.59 11.48 -6.33
CA GLU A 385 -0.27 10.88 -6.08
C GLU A 385 0.79 11.93 -5.75
N VAL A 386 0.67 13.16 -6.27
CA VAL A 386 1.53 14.31 -5.85
C VAL A 386 1.42 14.56 -4.35
N ARG A 387 0.28 14.30 -3.72
CA ARG A 387 0.19 14.40 -2.26
C ARG A 387 1.02 13.31 -1.56
N ALA A 388 1.08 12.10 -2.09
CA ALA A 388 1.97 11.07 -1.55
C ALA A 388 3.44 11.50 -1.66
N PHE A 389 3.82 12.11 -2.80
CA PHE A 389 5.13 12.72 -2.96
C PHE A 389 5.40 13.85 -1.96
N ALA A 390 4.39 14.68 -1.63
CA ALA A 390 4.54 15.72 -0.61
C ALA A 390 4.82 15.13 0.78
N CYS A 391 4.21 13.97 1.11
CA CYS A 391 4.50 13.24 2.33
C CYS A 391 5.94 12.72 2.36
N LEU A 392 6.38 12.09 1.27
CA LEU A 392 7.76 11.62 1.13
C LEU A 392 8.79 12.78 1.26
N LEU A 393 8.53 13.89 0.56
CA LEU A 393 9.42 15.05 0.61
C LEU A 393 9.48 15.67 2.02
N GLU A 394 8.37 15.73 2.74
CA GLU A 394 8.31 16.13 4.15
C GLU A 394 9.21 15.26 5.02
N GLU A 395 9.07 13.94 4.91
CA GLU A 395 9.86 12.95 5.65
C GLU A 395 11.36 13.06 5.39
N LEU A 396 11.74 13.31 4.14
CA LEU A 396 13.13 13.54 3.76
C LEU A 396 13.67 14.86 4.34
N LEU A 397 12.89 15.95 4.29
CA LEU A 397 13.28 17.28 4.78
C LEU A 397 13.43 17.31 6.30
N GLU A 398 12.58 16.61 7.05
CA GLU A 398 12.71 16.48 8.51
C GLU A 398 14.04 15.85 8.95
N ARG A 399 14.70 15.13 8.05
CA ARG A 399 15.96 14.40 8.29
C ARG A 399 17.13 14.96 7.48
N CYS A 400 16.91 16.09 6.80
CA CYS A 400 17.91 16.69 5.92
C CYS A 400 18.76 17.72 6.64
N GLU A 401 20.08 17.60 6.46
CA GLU A 401 21.04 18.63 6.82
C GLU A 401 21.56 19.31 5.56
N GLY A 402 21.52 20.65 5.53
CA GLY A 402 21.97 21.38 4.34
C GLY A 402 21.81 22.89 4.40
N CYS A 403 22.03 23.56 3.27
CA CYS A 403 21.93 24.99 3.14
C CYS A 403 20.50 25.50 3.43
N PRO A 404 20.29 26.41 4.40
CA PRO A 404 18.96 26.89 4.79
C PRO A 404 18.12 27.42 3.62
N ALA A 405 18.73 28.16 2.70
CA ALA A 405 18.02 28.74 1.56
C ALA A 405 17.45 27.65 0.61
N THR A 406 18.18 26.55 0.39
CA THR A 406 17.71 25.44 -0.44
C THR A 406 16.64 24.65 0.29
N LEU A 407 16.80 24.43 1.59
CA LEU A 407 15.79 23.75 2.42
C LEU A 407 14.46 24.53 2.46
N GLU A 408 14.52 25.86 2.55
CA GLU A 408 13.33 26.72 2.49
C GLU A 408 12.59 26.57 1.16
N ARG A 409 13.31 26.59 0.04
CA ARG A 409 12.73 26.39 -1.30
C ARG A 409 12.12 25.00 -1.46
N LEU A 410 12.77 23.94 -0.99
CA LEU A 410 12.24 22.57 -0.99
C LEU A 410 11.00 22.46 -0.09
N SER A 411 10.99 23.12 1.07
CA SER A 411 9.82 23.19 1.95
C SER A 411 8.65 23.93 1.28
N ALA A 412 8.93 24.97 0.50
CA ALA A 412 7.89 25.65 -0.29
C ALA A 412 7.29 24.71 -1.37
N LEU A 413 8.14 23.95 -2.07
CA LEU A 413 7.68 22.94 -3.04
C LEU A 413 6.83 21.87 -2.35
N GLN A 414 7.28 21.33 -1.21
CA GLN A 414 6.55 20.35 -0.41
C GLN A 414 5.14 20.86 -0.04
N LYS A 415 5.05 22.11 0.45
CA LYS A 415 3.76 22.75 0.79
C LYS A 415 2.86 22.92 -0.42
N THR A 416 3.43 23.23 -1.59
CA THR A 416 2.66 23.33 -2.84
C THR A 416 2.12 21.98 -3.29
N CYS A 417 2.93 20.91 -3.22
CA CYS A 417 2.49 19.54 -3.49
C CYS A 417 1.45 19.04 -2.48
N GLY A 418 1.53 19.52 -1.24
CA GLY A 418 0.64 19.15 -0.13
C GLY A 418 -0.67 19.94 -0.03
N GLN A 419 -1.01 20.81 -1.00
CA GLN A 419 -2.23 21.63 -0.96
C GLN A 419 -3.48 20.79 -0.74
N PRO A 420 -4.42 21.25 0.13
CA PRO A 420 -5.68 20.52 0.37
C PRO A 420 -6.55 20.38 -0.88
N GLU A 421 -6.58 21.39 -1.75
CA GLU A 421 -7.28 21.38 -3.03
C GLU A 421 -6.42 20.65 -4.07
N PRO A 422 -6.80 19.43 -4.55
CA PRO A 422 -5.97 18.70 -5.52
C PRO A 422 -5.62 19.50 -6.75
N GLY A 423 -6.57 20.25 -7.31
CA GLY A 423 -6.37 21.09 -8.51
C GLY A 423 -5.31 22.20 -8.38
N ARG A 424 -4.83 22.49 -7.16
CA ARG A 424 -3.72 23.44 -6.92
C ARG A 424 -2.36 22.77 -6.84
N ARG A 425 -2.31 21.43 -6.84
CA ARG A 425 -1.06 20.68 -6.79
C ARG A 425 -0.43 20.67 -8.18
N PRO A 426 0.90 20.90 -8.31
CA PRO A 426 1.59 20.81 -9.59
C PRO A 426 1.59 19.37 -10.09
N LEU A 427 1.78 19.16 -11.38
CA LEU A 427 1.99 17.82 -11.95
C LEU A 427 3.47 17.40 -11.80
N PHE A 428 3.76 16.12 -11.85
CA PHE A 428 5.11 15.59 -11.66
C PHE A 428 6.13 16.13 -12.66
N ALA A 429 5.74 16.41 -13.89
CA ALA A 429 6.61 17.07 -14.88
C ALA A 429 7.10 18.44 -14.38
N THR A 430 6.22 19.23 -13.76
CA THR A 430 6.57 20.54 -13.18
C THR A 430 7.45 20.36 -11.94
N ILE A 431 7.15 19.37 -11.09
CA ILE A 431 7.94 19.06 -9.89
C ILE A 431 9.37 18.66 -10.29
N SER A 432 9.51 17.76 -11.27
CA SER A 432 10.80 17.29 -11.78
C SER A 432 11.62 18.45 -12.32
N ALA A 433 11.05 19.28 -13.18
CA ALA A 433 11.73 20.47 -13.71
C ALA A 433 12.12 21.48 -12.62
N THR A 434 11.31 21.61 -11.56
CA THR A 434 11.64 22.46 -10.41
C THR A 434 12.82 21.90 -9.63
N LEU A 435 12.86 20.60 -9.37
CA LEU A 435 13.95 19.93 -8.64
C LEU A 435 15.27 19.95 -9.41
N GLU A 436 15.25 19.91 -10.73
CA GLU A 436 16.45 20.05 -11.56
C GLU A 436 17.14 21.41 -11.35
N GLN A 437 16.38 22.49 -11.12
CA GLN A 437 16.95 23.82 -10.85
C GLN A 437 17.67 23.94 -9.50
N PHE A 438 17.49 22.96 -8.60
CA PHE A 438 18.19 22.90 -7.32
C PHE A 438 19.52 22.14 -7.40
N ARG A 439 19.74 21.34 -8.45
CA ARG A 439 21.02 20.68 -8.64
C ARG A 439 22.09 21.74 -8.87
N PRO A 440 23.19 21.76 -8.10
CA PRO A 440 24.29 22.64 -8.41
C PRO A 440 24.73 22.36 -9.86
N LEU A 441 24.92 23.42 -10.64
CA LEU A 441 25.63 23.32 -11.93
C LEU A 441 26.95 22.62 -11.61
N THR A 442 27.06 21.34 -11.93
CA THR A 442 28.35 20.63 -11.90
C THR A 442 29.20 21.38 -12.90
N GLU A 443 30.16 22.16 -12.38
CA GLU A 443 31.20 22.78 -13.22
C GLU A 443 31.74 21.67 -14.14
N SER A 444 31.55 21.91 -15.43
CA SER A 444 32.21 21.15 -16.48
C SER A 444 33.71 21.35 -16.28
N ALA A 445 34.39 20.33 -15.77
CA ALA A 445 35.83 20.24 -15.79
C ALA A 445 36.26 19.31 -16.94
#